data_5e68c8d0619643e8bea9318a5b668576
#
_entry.id   5e68c8d0619643e8bea9318a5b668576
#
_cell.length_a   1.000
_cell.length_b   1.000
_cell.length_c   1.000
_cell.angle_alpha   90.00
_cell.angle_beta   90.00
_cell.angle_gamma   90.00
#
_symmetry.space_group_name_H-M   'P 1'
#
loop_
_entity.id
_entity.type
_entity.pdbx_description
1 polymer ?
#
loop_
_entity_poly.entity_id
_entity_poly.type
_entity_poly.pdbx_seq_one_letter_code
_entity_poly.pdbx_strand_id
1 'polypeptide(L)'
;MAKYRKLGRTSDQRKALIRNQVTALLYNGKIVTTEAKAKEVRKVAEGLIALAVKEKDNFEEVTVTAKVPRKDAEGKRVKEVVDGKKVTVYDEVEKTIKKDMPSRLHARRQMLKVLYPVKEVPTEGAKRKKNTKQVDLCDKLFTEIAPKYADRSGGYT
;
A
#
# COMPACT_ATOMS: atom_id res chain seq x y z
N MET A 1 35.33 -5.63 -3.20
CA MET A 1 34.87 -4.68 -2.15
C MET A 1 33.36 -4.72 -2.03
N ALA A 2 32.81 -4.63 -0.80
CA ALA A 2 31.37 -4.63 -0.60
C ALA A 2 30.73 -3.37 -1.21
N LYS A 3 29.77 -3.56 -2.11
CA LYS A 3 29.08 -2.49 -2.86
C LYS A 3 28.12 -1.62 -1.98
N TYR A 4 27.96 -1.99 -0.69
CA TYR A 4 27.03 -1.37 0.25
C TYR A 4 27.62 -1.32 1.69
N ARG A 5 27.10 -0.41 2.50
CA ARG A 5 27.48 -0.28 3.92
C ARG A 5 26.85 -1.39 4.75
N LYS A 6 27.63 -2.06 5.58
CA LYS A 6 27.13 -3.11 6.51
C LYS A 6 26.30 -2.52 7.66
N LEU A 7 26.50 -1.25 8.03
CA LEU A 7 25.81 -0.53 9.11
C LEU A 7 25.98 -1.20 10.50
N GLY A 8 27.10 -1.91 10.72
CA GLY A 8 27.37 -2.63 11.97
C GLY A 8 26.40 -3.79 12.25
N ARG A 9 25.80 -4.39 11.19
CA ARG A 9 24.75 -5.41 11.32
C ARG A 9 25.01 -6.62 10.46
N THR A 10 24.40 -7.76 10.84
CA THR A 10 24.32 -8.94 9.98
C THR A 10 23.47 -8.63 8.74
N SER A 11 23.57 -9.46 7.71
CA SER A 11 22.83 -9.27 6.45
C SER A 11 21.31 -9.12 6.67
N ASP A 12 20.74 -10.00 7.49
CA ASP A 12 19.29 -10.01 7.76
C ASP A 12 18.84 -8.82 8.58
N GLN A 13 19.59 -8.48 9.63
CA GLN A 13 19.32 -7.28 10.44
C GLN A 13 19.44 -5.98 9.61
N ARG A 14 20.44 -5.91 8.73
CA ARG A 14 20.60 -4.78 7.81
C ARG A 14 19.40 -4.66 6.86
N LYS A 15 18.99 -5.79 6.27
CA LYS A 15 17.81 -5.84 5.38
C LYS A 15 16.54 -5.41 6.09
N ALA A 16 16.29 -5.90 7.30
CA ALA A 16 15.15 -5.52 8.12
C ALA A 16 15.17 -4.02 8.48
N LEU A 17 16.32 -3.47 8.86
CA LEU A 17 16.50 -2.06 9.16
C LEU A 17 16.12 -1.17 7.95
N ILE A 18 16.68 -1.48 6.78
CA ILE A 18 16.44 -0.69 5.57
C ILE A 18 14.97 -0.77 5.16
N ARG A 19 14.37 -1.96 5.15
CA ARG A 19 12.95 -2.14 4.84
C ARG A 19 12.07 -1.32 5.78
N ASN A 20 12.35 -1.34 7.07
CA ASN A 20 11.59 -0.57 8.06
C ASN A 20 11.68 0.94 7.80
N GLN A 21 12.90 1.45 7.59
CA GLN A 21 13.11 2.89 7.34
C GLN A 21 12.52 3.34 6.00
N VAL A 22 12.61 2.54 4.94
CA VAL A 22 11.95 2.82 3.65
C VAL A 22 10.44 2.86 3.81
N THR A 23 9.86 1.89 4.53
CA THR A 23 8.42 1.85 4.83
C THR A 23 7.99 3.12 5.59
N ALA A 24 8.74 3.48 6.64
CA ALA A 24 8.45 4.69 7.42
C ALA A 24 8.60 5.98 6.59
N LEU A 25 9.61 6.07 5.72
CA LEU A 25 9.81 7.21 4.83
C LEU A 25 8.63 7.40 3.87
N LEU A 26 8.21 6.35 3.19
CA LEU A 26 7.11 6.41 2.23
C LEU A 26 5.75 6.63 2.89
N TYR A 27 5.57 6.12 4.10
CA TYR A 27 4.35 6.32 4.87
C TYR A 27 4.24 7.75 5.41
N ASN A 28 5.27 8.24 6.12
CA ASN A 28 5.26 9.55 6.80
C ASN A 28 5.71 10.72 5.91
N GLY A 29 6.34 10.45 4.76
CA GLY A 29 6.95 11.45 3.88
C GLY A 29 8.33 11.95 4.34
N LYS A 30 8.69 11.75 5.62
CA LYS A 30 10.00 12.12 6.19
C LYS A 30 10.43 11.19 7.30
N ILE A 31 11.74 11.03 7.49
CA ILE A 31 12.34 10.33 8.64
C ILE A 31 13.57 11.09 9.15
N VAL A 32 13.87 10.94 10.42
CA VAL A 32 15.12 11.40 11.02
C VAL A 32 15.99 10.17 11.30
N THR A 33 17.20 10.14 10.74
CA THR A 33 18.11 9.01 10.87
C THR A 33 19.57 9.46 10.69
N THR A 34 20.54 8.57 10.87
CA THR A 34 21.94 8.89 10.64
C THR A 34 22.25 8.96 9.14
N GLU A 35 23.23 9.80 8.76
CA GLU A 35 23.64 9.99 7.36
C GLU A 35 23.97 8.67 6.65
N ALA A 36 24.69 7.78 7.32
CA ALA A 36 25.07 6.47 6.77
C ALA A 36 23.85 5.62 6.41
N LYS A 37 22.81 5.61 7.26
CA LYS A 37 21.54 4.93 6.99
C LYS A 37 20.75 5.63 5.90
N ALA A 38 20.67 6.97 5.94
CA ALA A 38 19.97 7.76 4.93
C ALA A 38 20.47 7.47 3.52
N LYS A 39 21.80 7.43 3.33
CA LYS A 39 22.43 7.09 2.03
C LYS A 39 22.07 5.70 1.50
N GLU A 40 21.87 4.72 2.38
CA GLU A 40 21.45 3.35 1.97
C GLU A 40 19.93 3.26 1.74
N VAL A 41 19.13 3.92 2.58
CA VAL A 41 17.66 4.00 2.45
C VAL A 41 17.27 4.70 1.15
N ARG A 42 17.94 5.82 0.83
CA ARG A 42 17.73 6.59 -0.40
C ARG A 42 17.77 5.71 -1.64
N LYS A 43 18.81 4.88 -1.80
CA LYS A 43 18.96 4.01 -2.98
C LYS A 43 17.74 3.10 -3.19
N VAL A 44 17.20 2.54 -2.11
CA VAL A 44 16.06 1.63 -2.18
C VAL A 44 14.77 2.41 -2.42
N ALA A 45 14.56 3.51 -1.71
CA ALA A 45 13.36 4.35 -1.86
C ALA A 45 13.24 4.91 -3.28
N GLU A 46 14.35 5.44 -3.84
CA GLU A 46 14.37 5.94 -5.21
C GLU A 46 14.05 4.87 -6.25
N GLY A 47 14.54 3.64 -6.05
CA GLY A 47 14.20 2.53 -6.93
C GLY A 47 12.71 2.19 -6.91
N LEU A 48 12.05 2.25 -5.74
CA LEU A 48 10.60 2.02 -5.63
C LEU A 48 9.79 3.15 -6.25
N ILE A 49 10.20 4.41 -6.05
CA ILE A 49 9.55 5.57 -6.67
C ILE A 49 9.70 5.54 -8.19
N ALA A 50 10.88 5.21 -8.72
CA ALA A 50 11.11 5.06 -10.15
C ALA A 50 10.19 4.00 -10.79
N LEU A 51 10.03 2.83 -10.12
CA LEU A 51 9.09 1.81 -10.56
C LEU A 51 7.64 2.33 -10.55
N ALA A 52 7.26 3.10 -9.52
CA ALA A 52 5.93 3.67 -9.43
C ALA A 52 5.68 4.71 -10.54
N VAL A 53 6.63 5.60 -10.78
CA VAL A 53 6.55 6.63 -11.85
C VAL A 53 6.39 5.99 -13.22
N LYS A 54 7.18 4.93 -13.50
CA LYS A 54 7.11 4.21 -14.77
C LYS A 54 5.76 3.54 -15.02
N GLU A 55 5.15 2.97 -13.98
CA GLU A 55 3.99 2.09 -14.13
C GLU A 55 2.67 2.72 -13.61
N LYS A 56 2.67 4.00 -13.21
CA LYS A 56 1.52 4.68 -12.58
C LYS A 56 0.23 4.62 -13.42
N ASP A 57 0.36 4.75 -14.73
CA ASP A 57 -0.77 4.83 -15.66
C ASP A 57 -1.05 3.48 -16.37
N ASN A 58 -0.30 2.43 -16.04
CA ASN A 58 -0.40 1.15 -16.70
C ASN A 58 -1.45 0.24 -16.07
N PHE A 59 -2.72 0.65 -16.17
CA PHE A 59 -3.90 -0.10 -15.71
C PHE A 59 -5.03 0.01 -16.72
N GLU A 60 -5.97 -0.90 -16.67
CA GLU A 60 -7.23 -0.85 -17.41
C GLU A 60 -8.41 -0.67 -16.45
N GLU A 61 -9.43 0.06 -16.86
CA GLU A 61 -10.68 0.18 -16.12
C GLU A 61 -11.64 -0.91 -16.58
N VAL A 62 -12.04 -1.77 -15.64
CA VAL A 62 -12.92 -2.90 -15.89
C VAL A 62 -14.15 -2.78 -15.02
N THR A 63 -15.32 -2.92 -15.61
CA THR A 63 -16.58 -3.03 -14.86
C THR A 63 -16.75 -4.46 -14.35
N VAL A 64 -16.97 -4.59 -13.06
CA VAL A 64 -17.22 -5.89 -12.39
C VAL A 64 -18.50 -5.81 -11.60
N THR A 65 -19.30 -6.86 -11.68
CA THR A 65 -20.47 -7.03 -10.81
C THR A 65 -20.00 -7.37 -9.39
N ALA A 66 -20.29 -6.49 -8.44
CA ALA A 66 -19.96 -6.69 -7.03
C ALA A 66 -21.23 -6.92 -6.21
N LYS A 67 -21.23 -7.95 -5.38
CA LYS A 67 -22.31 -8.20 -4.41
C LYS A 67 -22.15 -7.27 -3.22
N VAL A 68 -23.03 -6.29 -3.10
CA VAL A 68 -23.02 -5.31 -2.00
C VAL A 68 -24.20 -5.65 -1.06
N PRO A 69 -23.96 -5.76 0.26
CA PRO A 69 -25.04 -6.02 1.19
C PRO A 69 -26.04 -4.86 1.19
N ARG A 70 -27.33 -5.19 0.94
CA ARG A 70 -28.43 -4.21 0.98
C ARG A 70 -28.50 -3.61 2.38
N LYS A 71 -28.62 -2.28 2.43
CA LYS A 71 -28.80 -1.52 3.68
C LYS A 71 -30.17 -0.90 3.71
N ASP A 72 -30.77 -0.86 4.90
CA ASP A 72 -31.98 -0.12 5.18
C ASP A 72 -31.72 1.41 5.31
N ALA A 73 -32.76 2.18 5.54
CA ALA A 73 -32.66 3.64 5.72
C ALA A 73 -31.79 4.05 6.93
N GLU A 74 -31.61 3.14 7.90
CA GLU A 74 -30.74 3.35 9.08
C GLU A 74 -29.29 2.88 8.87
N GLY A 75 -28.94 2.41 7.65
CA GLY A 75 -27.60 1.90 7.33
C GLY A 75 -27.30 0.49 7.87
N LYS A 76 -28.29 -0.22 8.43
CA LYS A 76 -28.16 -1.60 8.89
C LYS A 76 -28.31 -2.55 7.70
N ARG A 77 -27.65 -3.72 7.77
CA ARG A 77 -27.74 -4.75 6.73
C ARG A 77 -29.11 -5.42 6.78
N VAL A 78 -29.81 -5.42 5.66
CA VAL A 78 -31.08 -6.18 5.50
C VAL A 78 -30.78 -7.67 5.54
N LYS A 79 -31.58 -8.40 6.34
CA LYS A 79 -31.49 -9.85 6.48
C LYS A 79 -32.86 -10.47 6.23
N GLU A 80 -32.87 -11.53 5.45
CA GLU A 80 -34.05 -12.39 5.23
C GLU A 80 -33.87 -13.73 5.93
N VAL A 81 -34.97 -14.35 6.32
CA VAL A 81 -34.96 -15.66 6.94
C VAL A 81 -35.21 -16.69 5.84
N VAL A 82 -34.17 -17.48 5.51
CA VAL A 82 -34.25 -18.60 4.57
C VAL A 82 -33.95 -19.87 5.38
N ASP A 83 -34.83 -20.83 5.32
CA ASP A 83 -34.71 -22.12 6.06
C ASP A 83 -34.40 -21.96 7.56
N GLY A 84 -35.05 -20.99 8.22
CA GLY A 84 -34.83 -20.68 9.66
C GLY A 84 -33.52 -19.97 9.98
N LYS A 85 -32.68 -19.64 9.01
CA LYS A 85 -31.42 -18.90 9.20
C LYS A 85 -31.49 -17.49 8.62
N LYS A 86 -30.97 -16.50 9.38
CA LYS A 86 -30.88 -15.11 8.94
C LYS A 86 -29.74 -14.96 7.93
N VAL A 87 -30.07 -14.75 6.66
CA VAL A 87 -29.13 -14.53 5.55
C VAL A 87 -29.14 -13.06 5.17
N THR A 88 -27.95 -12.48 4.91
CA THR A 88 -27.83 -11.09 4.42
C THR A 88 -28.22 -11.04 2.95
N VAL A 89 -29.10 -10.11 2.59
CA VAL A 89 -29.47 -9.83 1.18
C VAL A 89 -28.38 -9.01 0.51
N TYR A 90 -27.98 -9.40 -0.71
CA TYR A 90 -26.98 -8.72 -1.51
C TYR A 90 -27.62 -8.22 -2.81
N ASP A 91 -27.30 -6.97 -3.17
CA ASP A 91 -27.60 -6.41 -4.47
C ASP A 91 -26.39 -6.54 -5.38
N GLU A 92 -26.60 -6.87 -6.64
CA GLU A 92 -25.55 -6.86 -7.65
C GLU A 92 -25.42 -5.45 -8.21
N VAL A 93 -24.28 -4.83 -8.00
CA VAL A 93 -23.97 -3.47 -8.43
C VAL A 93 -22.74 -3.50 -9.32
N GLU A 94 -22.83 -2.88 -10.48
CA GLU A 94 -21.67 -2.68 -11.34
C GLU A 94 -20.72 -1.66 -10.72
N LYS A 95 -19.46 -2.05 -10.60
CA LYS A 95 -18.37 -1.19 -10.11
C LYS A 95 -17.24 -1.17 -11.11
N THR A 96 -16.81 0.02 -11.47
CA THR A 96 -15.57 0.20 -12.22
C THR A 96 -14.38 0.08 -11.28
N ILE A 97 -13.48 -0.85 -11.56
CA ILE A 97 -12.24 -1.05 -10.82
C ILE A 97 -11.03 -0.88 -11.73
N LYS A 98 -9.94 -0.36 -11.19
CA LYS A 98 -8.65 -0.28 -11.88
C LYS A 98 -7.92 -1.62 -11.74
N LYS A 99 -7.77 -2.32 -12.85
CA LYS A 99 -7.05 -3.60 -12.91
C LYS A 99 -5.63 -3.36 -13.39
N ASP A 100 -4.65 -3.74 -12.58
CA ASP A 100 -3.24 -3.59 -12.92
C ASP A 100 -2.90 -4.44 -14.15
N MET A 101 -2.24 -3.85 -15.15
CA MET A 101 -1.62 -4.58 -16.26
C MET A 101 -0.44 -5.44 -15.75
N PRO A 102 0.00 -6.47 -16.50
CA PRO A 102 1.01 -7.42 -16.02
C PRO A 102 2.31 -6.78 -15.50
N SER A 103 2.81 -5.71 -16.14
CA SER A 103 4.04 -5.02 -15.71
C SER A 103 3.81 -4.21 -14.44
N ARG A 104 2.66 -3.53 -14.30
CA ARG A 104 2.29 -2.83 -13.07
C ARG A 104 2.09 -3.79 -11.90
N LEU A 105 1.46 -4.94 -12.15
CA LEU A 105 1.32 -5.99 -11.15
C LEU A 105 2.69 -6.55 -10.72
N HIS A 106 3.62 -6.72 -11.68
CA HIS A 106 5.00 -7.10 -11.36
C HIS A 106 5.69 -6.05 -10.49
N ALA A 107 5.58 -4.76 -10.83
CA ALA A 107 6.12 -3.66 -10.04
C ALA A 107 5.55 -3.67 -8.60
N ARG A 108 4.24 -3.81 -8.44
CA ARG A 108 3.57 -3.95 -7.14
C ARG A 108 4.16 -5.10 -6.32
N ARG A 109 4.37 -6.27 -6.94
CA ARG A 109 4.99 -7.42 -6.28
C ARG A 109 6.43 -7.15 -5.85
N GLN A 110 7.21 -6.40 -6.64
CA GLN A 110 8.58 -5.99 -6.26
C GLN A 110 8.58 -5.01 -5.08
N MET A 111 7.66 -4.05 -5.07
CA MET A 111 7.46 -3.12 -3.94
C MET A 111 7.12 -3.87 -2.65
N LEU A 112 6.22 -4.85 -2.69
CA LEU A 112 5.81 -5.65 -1.53
C LEU A 112 6.94 -6.52 -0.97
N LYS A 113 7.98 -6.87 -1.75
CA LYS A 113 9.19 -7.54 -1.23
C LYS A 113 9.98 -6.64 -0.29
N VAL A 114 9.85 -5.33 -0.43
CA VAL A 114 10.60 -4.35 0.38
C VAL A 114 9.71 -3.74 1.47
N LEU A 115 8.50 -3.34 1.14
CA LEU A 115 7.60 -2.66 2.06
C LEU A 115 6.99 -3.60 3.09
N TYR A 116 6.84 -3.12 4.31
CA TYR A 116 6.05 -3.79 5.34
C TYR A 116 4.60 -3.30 5.31
N PRO A 117 3.64 -4.16 5.70
CA PRO A 117 2.25 -3.73 5.86
C PRO A 117 2.14 -2.72 7.02
N VAL A 118 1.48 -1.61 6.77
CA VAL A 118 1.23 -0.56 7.76
C VAL A 118 -0.23 -0.61 8.17
N LYS A 119 -0.48 -0.47 9.48
CA LYS A 119 -1.82 -0.42 10.05
C LYS A 119 -1.97 0.83 10.89
N GLU A 120 -2.99 1.60 10.59
CA GLU A 120 -3.40 2.73 11.40
C GLU A 120 -4.38 2.26 12.46
N VAL A 121 -3.95 2.36 13.72
CA VAL A 121 -4.77 2.02 14.88
C VAL A 121 -5.27 3.32 15.48
N PRO A 122 -6.59 3.49 15.69
CA PRO A 122 -7.12 4.67 16.36
C PRO A 122 -6.52 4.82 17.78
N THR A 123 -6.12 6.02 18.12
CA THR A 123 -5.55 6.33 19.44
C THR A 123 -6.59 6.28 20.54
N GLU A 124 -7.85 6.61 20.24
CA GLU A 124 -8.96 6.70 21.18
C GLU A 124 -10.15 5.85 20.73
N GLY A 125 -10.95 5.41 21.69
CA GLY A 125 -12.25 4.77 21.49
C GLY A 125 -12.26 3.26 21.70
N ALA A 126 -13.46 2.75 21.97
CA ALA A 126 -13.75 1.32 22.05
C ALA A 126 -13.64 0.66 20.67
N LYS A 127 -13.26 -0.64 20.63
CA LYS A 127 -13.20 -1.44 19.40
C LYS A 127 -12.01 -1.12 18.46
N ARG A 128 -10.82 -0.83 19.00
CA ARG A 128 -9.59 -0.58 18.22
C ARG A 128 -9.36 -1.59 17.09
N LYS A 129 -9.53 -2.89 17.33
CA LYS A 129 -9.37 -3.94 16.32
C LYS A 129 -10.31 -3.77 15.12
N LYS A 130 -11.56 -3.38 15.36
CA LYS A 130 -12.56 -3.20 14.29
C LYS A 130 -12.29 -1.94 13.45
N ASN A 131 -11.72 -0.91 14.08
CA ASN A 131 -11.46 0.38 13.47
C ASN A 131 -10.03 0.52 12.92
N THR A 132 -9.22 -0.54 13.03
CA THR A 132 -7.86 -0.57 12.43
C THR A 132 -7.97 -0.60 10.92
N LYS A 133 -7.34 0.37 10.26
CA LYS A 133 -7.26 0.45 8.79
C LYS A 133 -5.90 -0.07 8.33
N GLN A 134 -5.90 -0.92 7.32
CA GLN A 134 -4.66 -1.29 6.63
C GLN A 134 -4.38 -0.27 5.52
N VAL A 135 -3.18 0.29 5.52
CA VAL A 135 -2.72 1.23 4.49
C VAL A 135 -1.99 0.47 3.39
N ASP A 136 -2.45 0.60 2.16
CA ASP A 136 -1.74 0.09 0.99
C ASP A 136 -0.71 1.13 0.51
N LEU A 137 0.56 0.90 0.90
CA LEU A 137 1.65 1.77 0.49
C LEU A 137 1.99 1.68 -1.00
N CYS A 138 1.67 0.56 -1.65
CA CYS A 138 1.85 0.45 -3.09
C CYS A 138 0.85 1.34 -3.83
N ASP A 139 -0.39 1.36 -3.36
CA ASP A 139 -1.40 2.25 -3.92
C ASP A 139 -1.02 3.72 -3.68
N LYS A 140 -0.59 4.07 -2.47
CA LYS A 140 -0.05 5.41 -2.16
C LYS A 140 1.11 5.82 -3.08
N LEU A 141 2.02 4.88 -3.39
CA LEU A 141 3.10 5.14 -4.34
C LEU A 141 2.59 5.46 -5.74
N PHE A 142 1.60 4.73 -6.25
CA PHE A 142 1.06 4.94 -7.60
C PHE A 142 0.16 6.18 -7.70
N THR A 143 -0.65 6.45 -6.66
CA THR A 143 -1.70 7.49 -6.72
C THR A 143 -1.26 8.85 -6.20
N GLU A 144 -0.40 8.87 -5.18
CA GLU A 144 -0.01 10.12 -4.52
C GLU A 144 1.43 10.54 -4.82
N ILE A 145 2.38 9.58 -4.77
CA ILE A 145 3.81 9.89 -4.88
C ILE A 145 4.26 9.97 -6.33
N ALA A 146 3.95 8.96 -7.14
CA ALA A 146 4.39 8.91 -8.53
C ALA A 146 3.94 10.09 -9.39
N PRO A 147 2.71 10.62 -9.27
CA PRO A 147 2.31 11.80 -10.04
C PRO A 147 3.13 13.05 -9.72
N LYS A 148 3.58 13.23 -8.47
CA LYS A 148 4.41 14.38 -8.06
C LYS A 148 5.79 14.39 -8.70
N TYR A 149 6.24 13.25 -9.17
CA TYR A 149 7.58 13.06 -9.75
C TYR A 149 7.55 12.62 -11.21
N ALA A 150 6.41 12.77 -11.90
CA ALA A 150 6.23 12.32 -13.28
C ALA A 150 7.26 12.93 -14.23
N ASP A 151 7.59 14.20 -14.04
CA ASP A 151 8.52 14.97 -14.89
C ASP A 151 9.99 14.83 -14.51
N ARG A 152 10.31 14.01 -13.50
CA ARG A 152 11.67 13.84 -13.00
C ARG A 152 12.22 12.46 -13.33
N SER A 153 13.47 12.43 -13.81
CA SER A 153 14.19 11.19 -14.13
C SER A 153 14.94 10.58 -12.92
N GLY A 154 14.91 11.22 -11.76
CA GLY A 154 15.60 10.77 -10.56
C GLY A 154 15.68 11.84 -9.47
N GLY A 155 16.42 11.55 -8.37
CA GLY A 155 16.58 12.47 -7.27
C GLY A 155 15.27 12.73 -6.51
N TYR A 156 14.49 11.69 -6.29
CA TYR A 156 13.17 11.77 -5.65
C TYR A 156 13.24 11.97 -4.13
N THR A 157 14.41 11.72 -3.54
CA THR A 157 14.63 11.86 -2.08
C THR A 157 15.81 12.77 -1.78
#